data_9d88586cd4880a01d914e0da71c5c064
#
_entry.id   9d88586cd4880a01d914e0da71c5c064
#
_cell.length_a   1.000
_cell.length_b   1.000
_cell.length_c   1.000
_cell.angle_alpha   90.00
_cell.angle_beta   90.00
_cell.angle_gamma   90.00
#
_symmetry.space_group_name_H-M   'P 1'
#
loop_
_entity.id
_entity.type
_entity.pdbx_description
1 polymer ?
#
loop_
_entity_poly.entity_id
_entity_poly.type
_entity_poly.pdbx_seq_one_letter_code
_entity_poly.pdbx_strand_id
1 'polypeptide(L)'
;ALSSAASDVYKRQPFLLNMTDRVVEKNGKRLRLTQLEYQIMKLFMENPDKALTREEILDTVWGRGYFGEVKIVDVNIRRLRLKIEDNATNPTFISTVWGYGYKWGL
;
A
#
# COMPACT_ATOMS: atom_id res chain seq x y z
N ALA A 1 5.93 -6.93 -26.47
CA ALA A 1 5.73 -5.48 -26.30
C ALA A 1 4.53 -5.22 -25.38
N LEU A 2 3.43 -5.90 -25.64
CA LEU A 2 2.23 -5.71 -24.83
C LEU A 2 2.42 -6.24 -23.41
N SER A 3 3.19 -7.31 -23.24
CA SER A 3 3.41 -7.90 -21.94
C SER A 3 4.21 -6.97 -21.02
N SER A 4 5.18 -6.24 -21.54
CA SER A 4 5.96 -5.34 -20.70
C SER A 4 5.12 -4.15 -20.23
N ALA A 5 4.25 -3.62 -21.10
CA ALA A 5 3.33 -2.56 -20.70
C ALA A 5 2.37 -3.04 -19.61
N ALA A 6 1.87 -4.28 -19.73
CA ALA A 6 0.97 -4.85 -18.75
C ALA A 6 1.66 -5.07 -17.41
N SER A 7 2.96 -5.42 -17.39
CA SER A 7 3.70 -5.68 -16.17
C SER A 7 3.99 -4.41 -15.36
N ASP A 8 3.86 -3.23 -15.96
CA ASP A 8 4.11 -1.97 -15.27
C ASP A 8 2.89 -1.43 -14.55
N VAL A 9 1.77 -2.12 -14.62
CA VAL A 9 0.52 -1.68 -14.03
C VAL A 9 -0.11 -2.80 -13.20
N TYR A 10 -0.46 -2.49 -11.96
CA TYR A 10 -1.26 -3.38 -11.11
C TYR A 10 -2.67 -2.85 -11.02
N LYS A 11 -3.63 -3.74 -11.25
CA LYS A 11 -5.04 -3.41 -11.25
C LYS A 11 -5.74 -4.20 -10.16
N ARG A 12 -6.21 -3.51 -9.13
CA ARG A 12 -7.01 -4.08 -8.04
C ARG A 12 -8.19 -3.16 -7.82
N GLN A 13 -9.30 -3.43 -8.48
CA GLN A 13 -10.48 -2.56 -8.40
C GLN A 13 -10.77 -2.14 -6.97
N PRO A 14 -11.01 -0.87 -6.70
CA PRO A 14 -11.11 0.27 -7.64
C PRO A 14 -9.76 0.96 -7.94
N PHE A 15 -8.65 0.35 -7.60
CA PHE A 15 -7.32 0.97 -7.71
C PHE A 15 -6.57 0.52 -8.95
N LEU A 16 -5.78 1.45 -9.46
CA LEU A 16 -4.80 1.18 -10.53
C LEU A 16 -3.49 1.82 -10.12
N LEU A 17 -2.43 1.01 -10.04
CA LEU A 17 -1.11 1.47 -9.70
C LEU A 17 -0.22 1.39 -10.92
N ASN A 18 0.36 2.53 -11.31
CA ASN A 18 1.27 2.64 -12.44
C ASN A 18 2.69 2.79 -11.91
N MET A 19 3.52 1.77 -12.10
CA MET A 19 4.88 1.77 -11.60
C MET A 19 5.82 2.69 -12.38
N THR A 20 5.55 2.89 -13.67
CA THR A 20 6.36 3.77 -14.51
C THR A 20 6.24 5.22 -14.04
N ASP A 21 5.02 5.67 -13.81
CA ASP A 21 4.75 7.05 -13.39
C ASP A 21 4.72 7.18 -11.86
N ARG A 22 4.74 6.09 -11.13
CA ARG A 22 4.66 6.03 -9.66
C ARG A 22 3.40 6.74 -9.15
N VAL A 23 2.27 6.40 -9.75
CA VAL A 23 0.97 7.03 -9.51
C VAL A 23 -0.04 5.95 -9.15
N VAL A 24 -0.95 6.27 -8.24
CA VAL A 24 -2.08 5.42 -7.90
C VAL A 24 -3.36 6.19 -8.18
N GLU A 25 -4.31 5.52 -8.84
CA GLU A 25 -5.63 6.07 -9.12
C GLU A 25 -6.69 5.23 -8.39
N LYS A 26 -7.73 5.90 -7.97
CA LYS A 26 -8.94 5.25 -7.41
C LYS A 26 -10.14 5.73 -8.20
N ASN A 27 -10.84 4.79 -8.84
CA ASN A 27 -11.99 5.11 -9.71
C ASN A 27 -11.64 6.15 -10.78
N GLY A 28 -10.43 6.04 -11.34
CA GLY A 28 -9.96 6.94 -12.37
C GLY A 28 -9.42 8.27 -11.87
N LYS A 29 -9.45 8.52 -10.57
CA LYS A 29 -8.92 9.76 -9.98
C LYS A 29 -7.56 9.52 -9.38
N ARG A 30 -6.60 10.37 -9.74
CA ARG A 30 -5.24 10.30 -9.21
C ARG A 30 -5.23 10.66 -7.73
N LEU A 31 -4.61 9.80 -6.93
CA LEU A 31 -4.42 10.05 -5.50
C LEU A 31 -3.11 10.79 -5.26
N ARG A 32 -3.11 11.68 -4.28
CA ARG A 32 -1.90 12.41 -3.88
C ARG A 32 -1.22 11.65 -2.75
N LEU A 33 -0.35 10.73 -3.12
CA LEU A 33 0.39 9.92 -2.17
C LEU A 33 1.84 10.40 -2.05
N THR A 34 2.40 10.31 -0.83
CA THR A 34 3.83 10.47 -0.66
C THR A 34 4.54 9.25 -1.25
N GLN A 35 5.87 9.34 -1.40
CA GLN A 35 6.66 8.20 -1.88
C GLN A 35 6.49 6.97 -1.00
N LEU A 36 6.49 7.17 0.32
CA LEU A 36 6.30 6.06 1.26
C LEU A 36 4.91 5.42 1.11
N GLU A 37 3.88 6.25 0.98
CA GLU A 37 2.51 5.78 0.78
C GLU A 37 2.38 5.02 -0.53
N TYR A 38 2.99 5.50 -1.59
CA TYR A 38 3.02 4.81 -2.86
C TYR A 38 3.68 3.43 -2.72
N GLN A 39 4.82 3.37 -2.05
CA GLN A 39 5.56 2.12 -1.86
C GLN A 39 4.76 1.12 -1.02
N ILE A 40 4.04 1.60 -0.02
CA ILE A 40 3.17 0.75 0.79
C ILE A 40 2.04 0.18 -0.06
N MET A 41 1.39 1.04 -0.88
CA MET A 41 0.34 0.57 -1.80
C MET A 41 0.88 -0.48 -2.76
N LYS A 42 2.05 -0.23 -3.33
CA LYS A 42 2.68 -1.17 -4.25
C LYS A 42 2.91 -2.53 -3.59
N LEU A 43 3.45 -2.51 -2.36
CA LEU A 43 3.70 -3.73 -1.61
C LEU A 43 2.42 -4.53 -1.37
N PHE A 44 1.35 -3.85 -0.97
CA PHE A 44 0.06 -4.51 -0.75
C PHE A 44 -0.54 -5.05 -2.04
N MET A 45 -0.50 -4.27 -3.11
CA MET A 45 -1.09 -4.70 -4.38
C MET A 45 -0.31 -5.84 -5.03
N GLU A 46 0.98 -5.96 -4.72
CA GLU A 46 1.80 -7.10 -5.15
C GLU A 46 1.54 -8.35 -4.31
N ASN A 47 0.98 -8.20 -3.13
CA ASN A 47 0.76 -9.30 -2.18
C ASN A 47 -0.69 -9.30 -1.67
N PRO A 48 -1.68 -9.43 -2.58
CA PRO A 48 -3.08 -9.39 -2.14
C PRO A 48 -3.40 -10.59 -1.24
N ASP A 49 -4.23 -10.33 -0.22
CA ASP A 49 -4.70 -11.35 0.73
C ASP A 49 -3.61 -11.98 1.59
N LYS A 50 -2.39 -11.44 1.54
CA LYS A 50 -1.29 -11.91 2.36
C LYS A 50 -1.08 -10.97 3.53
N ALA A 51 -1.10 -11.51 4.75
CA ALA A 51 -0.77 -10.73 5.95
C ALA A 51 0.72 -10.43 5.98
N LEU A 52 1.06 -9.16 6.16
CA LEU A 52 2.44 -8.69 6.24
C LEU A 52 2.70 -8.17 7.65
N THR A 53 3.84 -8.55 8.22
CA THR A 53 4.21 -8.02 9.53
C THR A 53 4.64 -6.56 9.38
N ARG A 54 4.59 -5.81 10.50
CA ARG A 54 5.06 -4.43 10.50
C ARG A 54 6.54 -4.35 10.14
N GLU A 55 7.33 -5.32 10.59
CA GLU A 55 8.75 -5.43 10.29
C GLU A 55 8.99 -5.69 8.80
N GLU A 56 8.20 -6.55 8.18
CA GLU A 56 8.31 -6.80 6.74
C GLU A 56 8.01 -5.53 5.93
N ILE A 57 6.98 -4.79 6.34
CA ILE A 57 6.64 -3.52 5.69
C ILE A 57 7.76 -2.51 5.89
N LEU A 58 8.26 -2.41 7.11
CA LEU A 58 9.36 -1.50 7.44
C LEU A 58 10.60 -1.79 6.61
N ASP A 59 11.02 -3.06 6.57
CA ASP A 59 12.21 -3.48 5.83
C ASP A 59 12.08 -3.23 4.34
N THR A 60 10.91 -3.48 3.79
CA THR A 60 10.68 -3.34 2.34
C THR A 60 10.59 -1.87 1.92
N VAL A 61 9.92 -1.05 2.70
CA VAL A 61 9.62 0.34 2.33
C VAL A 61 10.70 1.30 2.81
N TRP A 62 11.15 1.15 4.05
CA TRP A 62 12.18 2.03 4.64
C TRP A 62 13.59 1.48 4.48
N GLY A 63 13.74 0.17 4.33
CA GLY A 63 15.03 -0.48 4.22
C GLY A 63 15.50 -1.07 5.54
N ARG A 64 16.32 -2.12 5.45
CA ARG A 64 16.78 -2.86 6.63
C ARG A 64 17.67 -2.06 7.57
N GLY A 65 18.29 -0.99 7.09
CA GLY A 65 19.14 -0.15 7.91
C GLY A 65 18.42 0.97 8.65
N TYR A 66 17.09 0.99 8.59
CA TYR A 66 16.34 2.06 9.21
C TYR A 66 16.37 1.97 10.74
N PHE A 67 16.78 3.07 11.39
CA PHE A 67 16.93 3.11 12.83
C PHE A 67 15.71 3.61 13.58
N GLY A 68 14.61 3.92 12.90
CA GLY A 68 13.40 4.40 13.55
C GLY A 68 12.59 3.27 14.17
N GLU A 69 11.54 3.65 14.88
CA GLU A 69 10.63 2.70 15.48
C GLU A 69 9.66 2.12 14.45
N VAL A 70 9.24 0.88 14.68
CA VAL A 70 8.28 0.20 13.80
C VAL A 70 6.93 0.93 13.77
N LYS A 71 6.64 1.76 14.75
CA LYS A 71 5.41 2.59 14.81
C LYS A 71 5.27 3.51 13.60
N ILE A 72 6.36 3.81 12.91
CA ILE A 72 6.28 4.65 11.71
C ILE A 72 5.41 3.99 10.63
N VAL A 73 5.38 2.66 10.61
CA VAL A 73 4.49 1.91 9.72
C VAL A 73 3.03 2.25 10.04
N ASP A 74 2.65 2.18 11.32
CA ASP A 74 1.27 2.45 11.74
C ASP A 74 0.84 3.86 11.39
N VAL A 75 1.73 4.84 11.59
CA VAL A 75 1.45 6.24 11.26
C VAL A 75 1.16 6.38 9.76
N ASN A 76 1.97 5.74 8.92
CA ASN A 76 1.81 5.85 7.47
C ASN A 76 0.61 5.05 6.97
N ILE A 77 0.30 3.92 7.58
CA ILE A 77 -0.93 3.17 7.27
C ILE A 77 -2.16 4.04 7.57
N ARG A 78 -2.16 4.73 8.72
CA ARG A 78 -3.27 5.62 9.07
C ARG A 78 -3.45 6.74 8.04
N ARG A 79 -2.35 7.37 7.64
CA ARG A 79 -2.37 8.44 6.62
C ARG A 79 -2.86 7.92 5.29
N LEU A 80 -2.38 6.73 4.92
CA LEU A 80 -2.79 6.10 3.66
C LEU A 80 -4.29 5.78 3.69
N ARG A 81 -4.80 5.23 4.78
CA ARG A 81 -6.23 4.94 4.92
C ARG A 81 -7.09 6.19 4.73
N LEU A 82 -6.64 7.34 5.27
CA LEU A 82 -7.38 8.59 5.08
C LEU A 82 -7.49 8.98 3.62
N LYS A 83 -6.55 8.55 2.79
CA LYS A 83 -6.53 8.90 1.35
C LYS A 83 -7.22 7.88 0.47
N ILE A 84 -7.24 6.60 0.85
CA ILE A 84 -7.73 5.54 -0.03
C ILE A 84 -9.05 4.92 0.42
N GLU A 85 -9.34 4.91 1.73
CA GLU A 85 -10.56 4.28 2.24
C GLU A 85 -11.73 5.24 2.12
N ASP A 86 -12.92 4.70 1.85
CA ASP A 86 -14.13 5.50 1.87
C ASP A 86 -14.44 5.95 3.29
N ASN A 87 -14.14 5.11 4.28
CA ASN A 87 -14.24 5.43 5.69
C ASN A 87 -13.01 4.87 6.41
N ALA A 88 -12.10 5.76 6.81
CA ALA A 88 -10.82 5.35 7.42
C ALA A 88 -10.98 4.65 8.76
N THR A 89 -12.08 4.91 9.48
CA THR A 89 -12.35 4.24 10.76
C THR A 89 -12.95 2.87 10.59
N ASN A 90 -13.45 2.56 9.41
CA ASN A 90 -13.98 1.25 9.05
C ASN A 90 -13.39 0.82 7.71
N PRO A 91 -12.09 0.53 7.66
CA PRO A 91 -11.39 0.29 6.40
C PRO A 91 -11.84 -1.00 5.72
N THR A 92 -11.92 -0.96 4.38
CA THR A 92 -12.29 -2.11 3.57
C THR A 92 -11.12 -2.62 2.71
N PHE A 93 -10.10 -1.79 2.48
CA PHE A 93 -8.98 -2.16 1.62
C PHE A 93 -7.76 -2.63 2.41
N ILE A 94 -7.37 -1.91 3.44
CA ILE A 94 -6.26 -2.31 4.31
C ILE A 94 -6.83 -2.72 5.66
N SER A 95 -6.82 -4.03 5.92
CA SER A 95 -7.31 -4.55 7.20
C SER A 95 -6.15 -4.71 8.18
N THR A 96 -6.44 -4.55 9.46
CA THR A 96 -5.48 -4.81 10.53
C THR A 96 -5.56 -6.29 10.91
N VAL A 97 -4.40 -6.93 10.96
CA VAL A 97 -4.29 -8.29 11.47
C VAL A 97 -3.73 -8.16 12.89
N TRP A 98 -4.60 -8.21 13.88
CA TRP A 98 -4.26 -7.92 15.26
C TRP A 98 -3.14 -8.81 15.79
N GLY A 99 -2.15 -8.17 16.40
CA GLY A 99 -0.97 -8.86 16.90
C GLY A 99 0.02 -9.30 15.83
N TYR A 100 -0.20 -8.94 14.56
CA TYR A 100 0.66 -9.37 13.46
C TYR A 100 1.06 -8.21 12.56
N GLY A 101 0.11 -7.56 11.92
CA GLY A 101 0.40 -6.48 10.98
C GLY A 101 -0.81 -6.06 10.16
N TYR A 102 -0.66 -6.02 8.86
CA TYR A 102 -1.70 -5.53 7.95
C TYR A 102 -1.83 -6.45 6.74
N LYS A 103 -2.99 -6.34 6.08
CA LYS A 103 -3.30 -7.15 4.92
C LYS A 103 -4.13 -6.34 3.93
N TRP A 104 -3.88 -6.53 2.63
CA TRP A 104 -4.74 -5.99 1.58
C TRP A 104 -5.92 -6.93 1.39
N GLY A 105 -7.11 -6.42 1.64
CA GLY A 105 -8.33 -7.22 1.61
C GLY A 105 -8.83 -7.54 3.02
N LEU A 106 -10.03 -8.04 3.11
CA LEU A 106 -10.67 -8.36 4.39
C LEU A 106 -10.52 -9.82 4.82
#